data_2be2ac71bb0b1b6172c141a5fd6f053d
#
_entry.id   2be2ac71bb0b1b6172c141a5fd6f053d
#
_cell.length_a   1.000
_cell.length_b   1.000
_cell.length_c   1.000
_cell.angle_alpha   90.00
_cell.angle_beta   90.00
_cell.angle_gamma   90.00
#
_symmetry.space_group_name_H-M   'P 1'
#
loop_
_entity.id
_entity.type
_entity.pdbx_description
1 polymer ?
#
loop_
_entity_poly.entity_id
_entity_poly.type
_entity_poly.pdbx_seq_one_letter_code
_entity_poly.pdbx_strand_id
1 'polypeptide(L)'
;MPDHSDAYRRRRFLNWFPLGLTYATFYMGRYNFNVFKGRFAEMFHFDKAQVGVIATAGFWTYALSVIFNGPLADRFGGKRAILIGAVGAAALNLAIGAMFLSGWQTKLIVSMSLLYACNCYFQSFGALSVVKVNASWFHVRERGFFGGVFGIMISLGYTLALTVGGFLLANFPYPVVFLVPAGALLVMAAIDYFVVQDTPGQAGHPDFDTGDASSGDDTPVDLAYLFSKVFRNPIMLTLAAAEFCTGFVRQGLLLYYTEFLGEVHGIEVGSTLFSLASTGVTVGGIAGGLLCGWMSDRLFQSRRAPVALLFYLGQALSLFALGITRSAALASGLIGFSCIFIFGVHGMLSGTASADFGGKKAAASATGMLDGVQYVASGFTGFGLGWILKTWGWGVWTACIIPFSILGALIISRLWNARPRPA
;
A
#
# COMPACT_ATOMS: atom_id res chain seq x y z
N MET A 1 29.31 9.61 1.55
CA MET A 1 28.57 8.38 1.84
C MET A 1 29.49 7.49 2.65
N PRO A 2 29.01 6.81 3.69
CA PRO A 2 29.84 5.82 4.36
C PRO A 2 30.27 4.76 3.35
N ASP A 3 31.57 4.45 3.33
CA ASP A 3 32.09 3.38 2.47
C ASP A 3 31.79 2.05 3.14
N HIS A 4 30.72 1.40 2.69
CA HIS A 4 30.23 0.15 3.27
C HIS A 4 31.02 -1.04 2.72
N SER A 5 31.55 -1.86 3.62
CA SER A 5 32.21 -3.11 3.26
C SER A 5 31.25 -4.07 2.52
N ASP A 6 31.79 -4.98 1.71
CA ASP A 6 30.97 -5.98 1.01
C ASP A 6 30.23 -6.90 1.98
N ALA A 7 30.82 -7.20 3.15
CA ALA A 7 30.16 -7.94 4.22
C ALA A 7 28.90 -7.22 4.72
N TYR A 8 28.98 -5.88 4.94
CA TYR A 8 27.82 -5.07 5.31
C TYR A 8 26.76 -5.06 4.21
N ARG A 9 27.16 -4.84 2.95
CA ARG A 9 26.21 -4.82 1.81
C ARG A 9 25.47 -6.14 1.67
N ARG A 10 26.17 -7.28 1.79
CA ARG A 10 25.57 -8.61 1.78
C ARG A 10 24.62 -8.80 2.96
N ARG A 11 25.02 -8.41 4.17
CA ARG A 11 24.18 -8.51 5.37
C ARG A 11 22.94 -7.63 5.27
N ARG A 12 23.09 -6.40 4.75
CA ARG A 12 22.00 -5.48 4.48
C ARG A 12 20.99 -6.08 3.50
N PHE A 13 21.46 -6.71 2.41
CA PHE A 13 20.58 -7.41 1.47
C PHE A 13 19.80 -8.52 2.13
N LEU A 14 20.45 -9.38 2.90
CA LEU A 14 19.79 -10.44 3.66
C LEU A 14 18.82 -9.93 4.73
N ASN A 15 18.88 -8.66 5.08
CA ASN A 15 17.96 -8.04 6.02
C ASN A 15 16.70 -7.47 5.32
N TRP A 16 16.88 -6.64 4.30
CA TRP A 16 15.75 -5.95 3.68
C TRP A 16 14.98 -6.84 2.68
N PHE A 17 15.63 -7.79 2.02
CA PHE A 17 14.99 -8.60 0.99
C PHE A 17 13.92 -9.57 1.56
N PRO A 18 14.20 -10.38 2.60
CA PRO A 18 13.16 -11.17 3.25
C PRO A 18 12.03 -10.31 3.81
N LEU A 19 12.38 -9.20 4.47
CA LEU A 19 11.40 -8.26 4.99
C LEU A 19 10.47 -7.70 3.89
N GLY A 20 11.01 -7.39 2.72
CA GLY A 20 10.25 -6.97 1.54
C GLY A 20 9.36 -8.08 0.99
N LEU A 21 9.86 -9.33 0.94
CA LEU A 21 9.05 -10.48 0.53
C LEU A 21 7.92 -10.77 1.51
N THR A 22 8.16 -10.63 2.81
CA THR A 22 7.11 -10.74 3.82
C THR A 22 6.02 -9.71 3.56
N TYR A 23 6.40 -8.46 3.26
CA TYR A 23 5.44 -7.43 2.91
C TYR A 23 4.66 -7.75 1.61
N ALA A 24 5.32 -8.29 0.59
CA ALA A 24 4.64 -8.78 -0.61
C ALA A 24 3.63 -9.90 -0.28
N THR A 25 3.99 -10.81 0.65
CA THR A 25 3.10 -11.88 1.11
C THR A 25 1.90 -11.35 1.91
N PHE A 26 2.06 -10.24 2.65
CA PHE A 26 0.93 -9.55 3.27
C PHE A 26 -0.13 -9.14 2.23
N TYR A 27 0.27 -8.70 1.05
CA TYR A 27 -0.67 -8.37 -0.03
C TYR A 27 -1.47 -9.59 -0.47
N MET A 28 -0.87 -10.78 -0.52
CA MET A 28 -1.63 -12.02 -0.82
C MET A 28 -2.75 -12.26 0.20
N GLY A 29 -2.46 -12.09 1.50
CA GLY A 29 -3.45 -12.29 2.58
C GLY A 29 -4.43 -11.13 2.77
N ARG A 30 -4.26 -10.01 2.04
CA ARG A 30 -5.17 -8.86 2.06
C ARG A 30 -6.05 -8.81 0.82
N TYR A 31 -5.47 -8.99 -0.36
CA TYR A 31 -6.17 -8.86 -1.64
C TYR A 31 -6.76 -10.18 -2.15
N ASN A 32 -6.58 -11.29 -1.43
CA ASN A 32 -7.28 -12.54 -1.70
C ASN A 32 -8.80 -12.37 -1.70
N PHE A 33 -9.35 -11.54 -0.83
CA PHE A 33 -10.78 -11.21 -0.86
C PHE A 33 -11.17 -10.50 -2.15
N ASN A 34 -10.33 -9.62 -2.71
CA ASN A 34 -10.63 -8.96 -3.99
C ASN A 34 -10.74 -9.95 -5.15
N VAL A 35 -9.96 -11.03 -5.12
CA VAL A 35 -10.05 -12.11 -6.12
C VAL A 35 -11.33 -12.92 -5.94
N PHE A 36 -11.72 -13.17 -4.69
CA PHE A 36 -12.87 -14.01 -4.34
C PHE A 36 -14.21 -13.26 -4.38
N LYS A 37 -14.23 -11.92 -4.24
CA LYS A 37 -15.44 -11.12 -4.01
C LYS A 37 -16.54 -11.30 -5.08
N GLY A 38 -16.19 -11.45 -6.35
CA GLY A 38 -17.15 -11.68 -7.43
C GLY A 38 -17.87 -13.03 -7.24
N ARG A 39 -17.08 -14.10 -7.09
CA ARG A 39 -17.63 -15.45 -6.81
C ARG A 39 -18.38 -15.50 -5.49
N PHE A 40 -17.94 -14.76 -4.46
CA PHE A 40 -18.65 -14.62 -3.19
C PHE A 40 -20.02 -13.98 -3.38
N ALA A 41 -20.10 -12.89 -4.14
CA ALA A 41 -21.37 -12.21 -4.45
C ALA A 41 -22.36 -13.14 -5.16
N GLU A 42 -21.89 -13.88 -6.16
CA GLU A 42 -22.71 -14.84 -6.93
C GLU A 42 -23.18 -16.01 -6.07
N MET A 43 -22.27 -16.67 -5.34
CA MET A 43 -22.57 -17.85 -4.52
C MET A 43 -23.56 -17.58 -3.40
N PHE A 44 -23.51 -16.40 -2.80
CA PHE A 44 -24.32 -16.04 -1.64
C PHE A 44 -25.37 -14.97 -1.94
N HIS A 45 -25.57 -14.61 -3.20
CA HIS A 45 -26.57 -13.66 -3.68
C HIS A 45 -26.47 -12.25 -3.05
N PHE A 46 -25.25 -11.75 -2.87
CA PHE A 46 -25.00 -10.40 -2.36
C PHE A 46 -24.81 -9.38 -3.48
N ASP A 47 -25.30 -8.15 -3.25
CA ASP A 47 -25.07 -7.04 -4.16
C ASP A 47 -23.70 -6.35 -3.91
N LYS A 48 -23.28 -5.46 -4.85
CA LYS A 48 -22.00 -4.73 -4.78
C LYS A 48 -21.87 -3.89 -3.50
N ALA A 49 -22.95 -3.30 -3.03
CA ALA A 49 -22.93 -2.47 -1.82
C ALA A 49 -22.71 -3.32 -0.57
N GLN A 50 -23.37 -4.50 -0.48
CA GLN A 50 -23.20 -5.44 0.61
C GLN A 50 -21.76 -5.98 0.68
N VAL A 51 -21.20 -6.39 -0.45
CA VAL A 51 -19.79 -6.84 -0.55
C VAL A 51 -18.83 -5.68 -0.26
N GLY A 52 -19.18 -4.48 -0.69
CA GLY A 52 -18.43 -3.25 -0.40
C GLY A 52 -18.30 -2.93 1.09
N VAL A 53 -19.27 -3.32 1.93
CA VAL A 53 -19.19 -3.17 3.39
C VAL A 53 -17.98 -3.91 3.96
N ILE A 54 -17.68 -5.12 3.45
CA ILE A 54 -16.52 -5.90 3.91
C ILE A 54 -15.22 -5.14 3.60
N ALA A 55 -15.09 -4.61 2.37
CA ALA A 55 -13.94 -3.82 1.97
C ALA A 55 -13.80 -2.54 2.82
N THR A 56 -14.89 -1.82 3.05
CA THR A 56 -14.94 -0.62 3.90
C THR A 56 -14.49 -0.93 5.33
N ALA A 57 -15.00 -2.01 5.92
CA ALA A 57 -14.61 -2.44 7.27
C ALA A 57 -13.10 -2.70 7.34
N GLY A 58 -12.53 -3.39 6.33
CA GLY A 58 -11.10 -3.64 6.25
C GLY A 58 -10.28 -2.35 6.10
N PHE A 59 -10.65 -1.47 5.17
CA PHE A 59 -9.91 -0.23 4.91
C PHE A 59 -9.92 0.73 6.10
N TRP A 60 -11.06 0.92 6.75
CA TRP A 60 -11.13 1.81 7.92
C TRP A 60 -10.43 1.23 9.14
N THR A 61 -10.53 -0.09 9.35
CA THR A 61 -9.76 -0.73 10.42
C THR A 61 -8.26 -0.59 10.15
N TYR A 62 -7.80 -0.82 8.91
CA TYR A 62 -6.40 -0.59 8.54
C TYR A 62 -5.99 0.86 8.79
N ALA A 63 -6.80 1.83 8.36
CA ALA A 63 -6.55 3.25 8.51
C ALA A 63 -6.32 3.67 9.96
N LEU A 64 -7.23 3.27 10.85
CA LEU A 64 -7.10 3.55 12.27
C LEU A 64 -5.90 2.81 12.87
N SER A 65 -5.77 1.54 12.54
CA SER A 65 -4.72 0.68 13.09
C SER A 65 -3.33 1.17 12.72
N VAL A 66 -3.07 1.58 11.47
CA VAL A 66 -1.75 2.03 11.04
C VAL A 66 -1.31 3.32 11.76
N ILE A 67 -2.26 4.20 12.09
CA ILE A 67 -2.00 5.41 12.88
C ILE A 67 -1.56 5.06 14.30
N PHE A 68 -2.27 4.14 14.97
CA PHE A 68 -1.95 3.73 16.34
C PHE A 68 -0.76 2.77 16.41
N ASN A 69 -0.58 1.90 15.43
CA ASN A 69 0.49 0.93 15.39
C ASN A 69 1.84 1.55 14.97
N GLY A 70 1.85 2.73 14.34
CA GLY A 70 3.07 3.48 14.04
C GLY A 70 3.92 3.77 15.28
N PRO A 71 3.38 4.47 16.29
CA PRO A 71 4.06 4.69 17.58
C PRO A 71 4.46 3.39 18.30
N LEU A 72 3.67 2.32 18.19
CA LEU A 72 4.03 1.02 18.75
C LEU A 72 5.23 0.41 18.05
N ALA A 73 5.26 0.45 16.70
CA ALA A 73 6.38 -0.04 15.90
C ALA A 73 7.67 0.77 16.17
N ASP A 74 7.56 2.09 16.38
CA ASP A 74 8.69 2.93 16.76
C ASP A 74 9.28 2.56 18.13
N ARG A 75 8.43 2.10 19.07
CA ARG A 75 8.84 1.68 20.42
C ARG A 75 9.33 0.23 20.51
N PHE A 76 8.67 -0.69 19.80
CA PHE A 76 8.98 -2.13 19.89
C PHE A 76 10.13 -2.57 18.97
N GLY A 77 10.39 -1.78 17.92
CA GLY A 77 11.24 -2.14 16.80
C GLY A 77 10.44 -2.78 15.65
N GLY A 78 10.97 -2.61 14.45
CA GLY A 78 10.30 -3.07 13.23
C GLY A 78 10.25 -4.58 13.11
N LYS A 79 11.29 -5.30 13.59
CA LYS A 79 11.33 -6.77 13.61
C LYS A 79 10.16 -7.37 14.40
N ARG A 80 9.93 -6.89 15.62
CA ARG A 80 8.80 -7.37 16.43
C ARG A 80 7.47 -7.03 15.79
N ALA A 81 7.35 -5.83 15.24
CA ALA A 81 6.14 -5.37 14.60
C ALA A 81 5.77 -6.22 13.37
N ILE A 82 6.74 -6.56 12.48
CA ILE A 82 6.45 -7.42 11.31
C ILE A 82 6.01 -8.82 11.72
N LEU A 83 6.64 -9.38 12.77
CA LEU A 83 6.29 -10.72 13.28
C LEU A 83 4.87 -10.77 13.85
N ILE A 84 4.48 -9.77 14.68
CA ILE A 84 3.12 -9.64 15.21
C ILE A 84 2.12 -9.55 14.05
N GLY A 85 2.42 -8.69 13.06
CA GLY A 85 1.58 -8.52 11.89
C GLY A 85 1.41 -9.80 11.09
N ALA A 86 2.53 -10.49 10.76
CA ALA A 86 2.52 -11.68 9.92
C ALA A 86 1.77 -12.87 10.58
N VAL A 87 2.06 -13.13 11.84
CA VAL A 87 1.40 -14.22 12.59
C VAL A 87 -0.10 -13.92 12.79
N GLY A 88 -0.44 -12.68 13.17
CA GLY A 88 -1.83 -12.27 13.34
C GLY A 88 -2.63 -12.34 12.04
N ALA A 89 -2.08 -11.81 10.93
CA ALA A 89 -2.73 -11.87 9.62
C ALA A 89 -2.88 -13.32 9.12
N ALA A 90 -1.88 -14.18 9.36
CA ALA A 90 -1.98 -15.60 9.04
C ALA A 90 -3.11 -16.28 9.83
N ALA A 91 -3.19 -16.05 11.14
CA ALA A 91 -4.23 -16.61 12.00
C ALA A 91 -5.65 -16.22 11.53
N LEU A 92 -5.84 -14.94 11.12
CA LEU A 92 -7.14 -14.48 10.62
C LEU A 92 -7.49 -15.06 9.24
N ASN A 93 -6.50 -15.21 8.34
CA ASN A 93 -6.71 -15.90 7.06
C ASN A 93 -7.04 -17.39 7.28
N LEU A 94 -6.39 -18.07 8.23
CA LEU A 94 -6.75 -19.44 8.62
C LEU A 94 -8.19 -19.48 9.17
N ALA A 95 -8.60 -18.52 10.01
CA ALA A 95 -9.94 -18.44 10.55
C ALA A 95 -11.00 -18.23 9.46
N ILE A 96 -10.73 -17.37 8.46
CA ILE A 96 -11.63 -17.19 7.29
C ILE A 96 -11.73 -18.50 6.50
N GLY A 97 -10.60 -19.15 6.21
CA GLY A 97 -10.58 -20.43 5.51
C GLY A 97 -11.36 -21.52 6.27
N ALA A 98 -11.16 -21.61 7.58
CA ALA A 98 -11.88 -22.56 8.46
C ALA A 98 -13.39 -22.26 8.54
N MET A 99 -13.79 -20.99 8.59
CA MET A 99 -15.19 -20.56 8.54
C MET A 99 -15.88 -21.10 7.28
N PHE A 100 -15.25 -20.99 6.13
CA PHE A 100 -15.81 -21.51 4.88
C PHE A 100 -15.79 -23.05 4.83
N LEU A 101 -14.74 -23.69 5.34
CA LEU A 101 -14.66 -25.16 5.40
C LEU A 101 -15.73 -25.76 6.31
N SER A 102 -16.12 -25.07 7.38
CA SER A 102 -17.19 -25.50 8.29
C SER A 102 -18.61 -25.31 7.73
N GLY A 103 -18.75 -24.68 6.55
CA GLY A 103 -20.04 -24.36 5.96
C GLY A 103 -20.81 -23.25 6.69
N TRP A 104 -20.12 -22.41 7.48
CA TRP A 104 -20.76 -21.32 8.22
C TRP A 104 -21.35 -20.28 7.26
N GLN A 105 -22.67 -20.04 7.38
CA GLN A 105 -23.38 -19.05 6.54
C GLN A 105 -24.16 -18.01 7.36
N THR A 106 -24.19 -18.15 8.69
CA THR A 106 -24.96 -17.25 9.55
C THR A 106 -24.35 -15.86 9.56
N LYS A 107 -25.15 -14.83 9.19
CA LYS A 107 -24.73 -13.42 9.13
C LYS A 107 -23.38 -13.24 8.39
N LEU A 108 -23.23 -13.88 7.24
CA LEU A 108 -21.96 -14.04 6.53
C LEU A 108 -21.26 -12.72 6.26
N ILE A 109 -21.99 -11.66 5.87
CA ILE A 109 -21.42 -10.31 5.67
C ILE A 109 -20.78 -9.79 6.97
N VAL A 110 -21.44 -9.95 8.10
CA VAL A 110 -20.93 -9.47 9.39
C VAL A 110 -19.71 -10.29 9.82
N SER A 111 -19.78 -11.62 9.73
CA SER A 111 -18.68 -12.51 10.09
C SER A 111 -17.45 -12.24 9.24
N MET A 112 -17.65 -12.11 7.93
CA MET A 112 -16.56 -11.80 6.99
C MET A 112 -16.00 -10.40 7.21
N SER A 113 -16.85 -9.39 7.47
CA SER A 113 -16.40 -8.03 7.77
C SER A 113 -15.54 -7.97 9.03
N LEU A 114 -15.94 -8.68 10.09
CA LEU A 114 -15.17 -8.73 11.34
C LEU A 114 -13.82 -9.42 11.16
N LEU A 115 -13.80 -10.61 10.55
CA LEU A 115 -12.55 -11.36 10.33
C LEU A 115 -11.62 -10.60 9.40
N TYR A 116 -12.15 -10.00 8.34
CA TYR A 116 -11.36 -9.21 7.39
C TYR A 116 -10.83 -7.91 8.02
N ALA A 117 -11.65 -7.23 8.84
CA ALA A 117 -11.22 -6.07 9.60
C ALA A 117 -10.09 -6.41 10.58
N CYS A 118 -10.23 -7.50 11.35
CA CYS A 118 -9.18 -7.99 12.24
C CYS A 118 -7.90 -8.39 11.46
N ASN A 119 -8.04 -9.01 10.29
CA ASN A 119 -6.89 -9.26 9.40
C ASN A 119 -6.20 -7.94 9.02
N CYS A 120 -6.96 -6.93 8.60
CA CYS A 120 -6.44 -5.61 8.24
C CYS A 120 -5.76 -4.89 9.41
N TYR A 121 -6.20 -5.10 10.65
CA TYR A 121 -5.50 -4.62 11.85
C TYR A 121 -4.06 -5.15 11.89
N PHE A 122 -3.87 -6.46 11.79
CA PHE A 122 -2.52 -7.05 11.80
C PHE A 122 -1.71 -6.70 10.55
N GLN A 123 -2.36 -6.58 9.40
CA GLN A 123 -1.75 -6.15 8.15
C GLN A 123 -1.11 -4.75 8.23
N SER A 124 -1.62 -3.87 9.11
CA SER A 124 -1.13 -2.52 9.27
C SER A 124 0.31 -2.44 9.77
N PHE A 125 0.81 -3.47 10.46
CA PHE A 125 2.20 -3.54 10.88
C PHE A 125 3.19 -3.72 9.72
N GLY A 126 2.75 -4.19 8.56
CA GLY A 126 3.63 -4.51 7.43
C GLY A 126 4.48 -3.34 6.94
N ALA A 127 3.84 -2.30 6.41
CA ALA A 127 4.53 -1.11 5.88
C ALA A 127 5.38 -0.41 6.95
N LEU A 128 4.82 -0.24 8.15
CA LEU A 128 5.46 0.41 9.29
C LEU A 128 6.80 -0.26 9.63
N SER A 129 6.79 -1.59 9.68
CA SER A 129 7.97 -2.38 10.01
C SER A 129 9.06 -2.26 8.96
N VAL A 130 8.69 -2.32 7.69
CA VAL A 130 9.65 -2.19 6.58
C VAL A 130 10.32 -0.82 6.61
N VAL A 131 9.55 0.24 6.78
CA VAL A 131 10.09 1.60 6.87
C VAL A 131 10.97 1.75 8.10
N LYS A 132 10.52 1.26 9.27
CA LYS A 132 11.27 1.37 10.53
C LYS A 132 12.61 0.66 10.50
N VAL A 133 12.66 -0.59 10.06
CA VAL A 133 13.91 -1.36 9.95
C VAL A 133 14.85 -0.65 8.96
N ASN A 134 14.38 -0.33 7.77
CA ASN A 134 15.23 0.22 6.73
C ASN A 134 15.72 1.64 7.03
N ALA A 135 15.00 2.42 7.85
CA ALA A 135 15.47 3.71 8.32
C ALA A 135 16.80 3.62 9.08
N SER A 136 17.11 2.49 9.71
CA SER A 136 18.39 2.24 10.42
C SER A 136 19.50 1.69 9.51
N TRP A 137 19.14 1.03 8.40
CA TRP A 137 20.07 0.34 7.52
C TRP A 137 20.51 1.16 6.29
N PHE A 138 19.84 2.29 5.99
CA PHE A 138 20.11 3.10 4.83
C PHE A 138 20.33 4.57 5.20
N HIS A 139 21.39 5.15 4.62
CA HIS A 139 21.60 6.60 4.69
C HIS A 139 20.51 7.33 3.90
N VAL A 140 20.11 8.54 4.32
CA VAL A 140 19.03 9.33 3.68
C VAL A 140 19.19 9.48 2.16
N ARG A 141 20.44 9.57 1.68
CA ARG A 141 20.74 9.67 0.24
C ARG A 141 20.53 8.39 -0.55
N GLU A 142 20.40 7.23 0.11
CA GLU A 142 20.12 5.93 -0.50
C GLU A 142 18.63 5.57 -0.43
N ARG A 143 17.85 6.26 0.39
CA ARG A 143 16.42 5.95 0.65
C ARG A 143 15.54 6.18 -0.57
N GLY A 144 15.89 7.09 -1.47
CA GLY A 144 15.16 7.29 -2.73
C GLY A 144 15.16 6.04 -3.61
N PHE A 145 16.34 5.42 -3.80
CA PHE A 145 16.46 4.14 -4.49
C PHE A 145 15.70 3.03 -3.76
N PHE A 146 15.82 2.98 -2.43
CA PHE A 146 15.11 1.99 -1.61
C PHE A 146 13.59 2.17 -1.71
N GLY A 147 13.09 3.40 -1.75
CA GLY A 147 11.66 3.68 -2.00
C GLY A 147 11.16 3.09 -3.31
N GLY A 148 11.98 3.16 -4.38
CA GLY A 148 11.70 2.49 -5.65
C GLY A 148 11.65 0.96 -5.52
N VAL A 149 12.62 0.35 -4.83
CA VAL A 149 12.64 -1.11 -4.57
C VAL A 149 11.43 -1.53 -3.75
N PHE A 150 11.03 -0.73 -2.77
CA PHE A 150 9.83 -0.97 -1.96
C PHE A 150 8.55 -0.91 -2.82
N GLY A 151 8.47 0.03 -3.76
CA GLY A 151 7.39 0.09 -4.75
C GLY A 151 7.31 -1.18 -5.62
N ILE A 152 8.47 -1.77 -5.99
CA ILE A 152 8.53 -3.06 -6.68
C ILE A 152 7.94 -4.18 -5.83
N MET A 153 8.29 -4.25 -4.54
CA MET A 153 7.76 -5.27 -3.62
C MET A 153 6.25 -5.14 -3.41
N ILE A 154 5.72 -3.92 -3.34
CA ILE A 154 4.28 -3.66 -3.29
C ILE A 154 3.60 -4.20 -4.56
N SER A 155 4.11 -3.84 -5.73
CA SER A 155 3.57 -4.28 -7.01
C SER A 155 3.65 -5.79 -7.19
N LEU A 156 4.77 -6.41 -6.80
CA LEU A 156 4.94 -7.86 -6.77
C LEU A 156 3.90 -8.52 -5.87
N GLY A 157 3.67 -7.97 -4.67
CA GLY A 157 2.68 -8.48 -3.73
C GLY A 157 1.26 -8.44 -4.30
N TYR A 158 0.90 -7.36 -4.96
CA TYR A 158 -0.40 -7.22 -5.63
C TYR A 158 -0.54 -8.24 -6.77
N THR A 159 0.49 -8.40 -7.61
CA THR A 159 0.52 -9.39 -8.68
C THR A 159 0.38 -10.82 -8.15
N LEU A 160 1.15 -11.16 -7.12
CA LEU A 160 1.04 -12.46 -6.46
C LEU A 160 -0.37 -12.71 -5.94
N ALA A 161 -0.99 -11.72 -5.31
CA ALA A 161 -2.36 -11.84 -4.83
C ALA A 161 -3.36 -12.16 -5.96
N LEU A 162 -3.27 -11.44 -7.08
CA LEU A 162 -4.18 -11.63 -8.21
C LEU A 162 -3.87 -12.91 -9.00
N THR A 163 -2.60 -13.15 -9.34
CA THR A 163 -2.20 -14.27 -10.20
C THR A 163 -2.32 -15.60 -9.45
N VAL A 164 -1.69 -15.70 -8.27
CA VAL A 164 -1.74 -16.91 -7.44
C VAL A 164 -3.16 -17.10 -6.90
N GLY A 165 -3.81 -16.05 -6.42
CA GLY A 165 -5.19 -16.09 -5.94
C GLY A 165 -6.17 -16.52 -7.03
N GLY A 166 -6.03 -15.98 -8.25
CA GLY A 166 -6.84 -16.38 -9.40
C GLY A 166 -6.62 -17.84 -9.79
N PHE A 167 -5.35 -18.31 -9.83
CA PHE A 167 -5.01 -19.72 -10.08
C PHE A 167 -5.62 -20.65 -9.01
N LEU A 168 -5.52 -20.27 -7.73
CA LEU A 168 -6.09 -21.06 -6.64
C LEU A 168 -7.62 -21.12 -6.75
N LEU A 169 -8.27 -20.01 -7.06
CA LEU A 169 -9.72 -19.96 -7.20
C LEU A 169 -10.24 -20.77 -8.39
N ALA A 170 -9.46 -20.86 -9.47
CA ALA A 170 -9.81 -21.61 -10.67
C ALA A 170 -9.64 -23.13 -10.51
N ASN A 171 -8.63 -23.57 -9.72
CA ASN A 171 -8.22 -24.98 -9.70
C ASN A 171 -8.51 -25.69 -8.35
N PHE A 172 -8.83 -24.96 -7.31
CA PHE A 172 -9.03 -25.51 -5.95
C PHE A 172 -10.33 -25.00 -5.32
N PRO A 173 -10.84 -25.67 -4.25
CA PRO A 173 -11.93 -25.15 -3.45
C PRO A 173 -11.61 -23.73 -2.93
N TYR A 174 -12.58 -22.82 -2.99
CA TYR A 174 -12.39 -21.41 -2.70
C TYR A 174 -11.77 -21.08 -1.31
N PRO A 175 -11.92 -21.88 -0.23
CA PRO A 175 -11.24 -21.61 1.04
C PRO A 175 -9.70 -21.61 0.93
N VAL A 176 -9.15 -22.33 -0.06
CA VAL A 176 -7.69 -22.40 -0.30
C VAL A 176 -7.08 -21.03 -0.62
N VAL A 177 -7.88 -20.11 -1.18
CA VAL A 177 -7.47 -18.73 -1.44
C VAL A 177 -7.07 -17.97 -0.16
N PHE A 178 -7.56 -18.39 1.00
CA PHE A 178 -7.19 -17.85 2.32
C PHE A 178 -6.10 -18.67 2.99
N LEU A 179 -6.16 -20.00 2.86
CA LEU A 179 -5.25 -20.92 3.56
C LEU A 179 -3.82 -20.86 3.02
N VAL A 180 -3.63 -20.75 1.69
CA VAL A 180 -2.29 -20.68 1.08
C VAL A 180 -1.53 -19.40 1.46
N PRO A 181 -2.11 -18.20 1.37
CA PRO A 181 -1.45 -16.99 1.86
C PRO A 181 -1.13 -17.03 3.36
N ALA A 182 -1.98 -17.66 4.18
CA ALA A 182 -1.72 -17.84 5.60
C ALA A 182 -0.46 -18.70 5.85
N GLY A 183 -0.34 -19.82 5.15
CA GLY A 183 0.86 -20.67 5.22
C GLY A 183 2.11 -19.93 4.77
N ALA A 184 2.03 -19.19 3.66
CA ALA A 184 3.13 -18.37 3.16
C ALA A 184 3.57 -17.30 4.19
N LEU A 185 2.62 -16.61 4.84
CA LEU A 185 2.92 -15.63 5.90
C LEU A 185 3.64 -16.26 7.09
N LEU A 186 3.27 -17.48 7.52
CA LEU A 186 3.92 -18.17 8.61
C LEU A 186 5.36 -18.55 8.25
N VAL A 187 5.59 -19.01 7.02
CA VAL A 187 6.95 -19.32 6.52
C VAL A 187 7.80 -18.06 6.51
N MET A 188 7.26 -16.94 5.99
CA MET A 188 7.99 -15.68 5.96
C MET A 188 8.25 -15.12 7.36
N ALA A 189 7.29 -15.25 8.29
CA ALA A 189 7.49 -14.87 9.70
C ALA A 189 8.63 -15.67 10.34
N ALA A 190 8.74 -16.98 10.06
CA ALA A 190 9.85 -17.79 10.54
C ALA A 190 11.19 -17.30 9.95
N ILE A 191 11.25 -16.99 8.67
CA ILE A 191 12.47 -16.44 8.04
C ILE A 191 12.85 -15.11 8.69
N ASP A 192 11.90 -14.18 8.86
CA ASP A 192 12.16 -12.86 9.46
C ASP A 192 12.62 -12.97 10.91
N TYR A 193 12.08 -13.93 11.66
CA TYR A 193 12.49 -14.17 13.05
C TYR A 193 14.00 -14.47 13.17
N PHE A 194 14.54 -15.28 12.27
CA PHE A 194 15.95 -15.66 12.31
C PHE A 194 16.87 -14.67 11.59
N VAL A 195 16.40 -14.01 10.54
CA VAL A 195 17.25 -13.24 9.62
C VAL A 195 17.19 -11.74 9.87
N VAL A 196 16.01 -11.15 10.09
CA VAL A 196 15.85 -9.70 10.18
C VAL A 196 16.37 -9.18 11.53
N GLN A 197 17.06 -8.05 11.49
CA GLN A 197 17.51 -7.27 12.65
C GLN A 197 17.13 -5.79 12.48
N ASP A 198 16.79 -5.12 13.58
CA ASP A 198 16.36 -3.72 13.55
C ASP A 198 17.49 -2.76 13.21
N THR A 199 18.72 -3.04 13.66
CA THR A 199 19.88 -2.17 13.44
C THR A 199 21.10 -2.96 12.97
N PRO A 200 22.05 -2.30 12.28
CA PRO A 200 23.35 -2.92 11.95
C PRO A 200 24.09 -3.46 13.17
N GLY A 201 24.05 -2.74 14.32
CA GLY A 201 24.69 -3.16 15.57
C GLY A 201 24.19 -4.51 16.07
N GLN A 202 22.88 -4.76 15.98
CA GLN A 202 22.30 -6.06 16.34
C GLN A 202 22.75 -7.20 15.41
N ALA A 203 23.22 -6.87 14.22
CA ALA A 203 23.72 -7.82 13.23
C ALA A 203 25.25 -7.95 13.24
N GLY A 204 25.94 -7.35 14.22
CA GLY A 204 27.40 -7.41 14.36
C GLY A 204 28.18 -6.42 13.49
N HIS A 205 27.52 -5.38 12.97
CA HIS A 205 28.13 -4.31 12.21
C HIS A 205 28.05 -2.98 12.97
N PRO A 206 28.98 -2.03 12.76
CA PRO A 206 28.87 -0.71 13.40
C PRO A 206 27.58 0.03 12.99
N ASP A 207 26.89 0.60 13.96
CA ASP A 207 25.84 1.57 13.69
C ASP A 207 26.46 2.86 13.15
N PHE A 208 25.75 3.58 12.28
CA PHE A 208 26.23 4.80 11.65
C PHE A 208 25.14 5.90 11.67
N ASP A 209 25.57 7.13 11.47
CA ASP A 209 24.64 8.25 11.29
C ASP A 209 23.97 8.16 9.93
N THR A 210 22.65 8.01 9.95
CA THR A 210 21.84 7.91 8.74
C THR A 210 21.56 9.24 8.05
N GLY A 211 21.95 10.39 8.67
CA GLY A 211 21.82 11.73 8.11
C GLY A 211 20.37 12.19 7.94
N ASP A 212 19.44 11.72 8.78
CA ASP A 212 18.02 12.08 8.71
C ASP A 212 17.63 13.15 9.76
N ALA A 213 16.36 13.55 9.78
CA ALA A 213 15.85 14.59 10.67
C ALA A 213 15.96 14.29 12.18
N SER A 214 16.36 13.09 12.56
CA SER A 214 16.66 12.69 13.94
C SER A 214 18.15 12.62 14.24
N SER A 215 19.03 12.93 13.30
CA SER A 215 20.48 12.99 13.50
C SER A 215 20.82 14.12 14.47
N GLY A 216 21.54 13.78 15.55
CA GLY A 216 21.86 14.74 16.63
C GLY A 216 20.71 15.10 17.56
N ASP A 217 19.55 14.49 17.43
CA ASP A 217 18.41 14.68 18.36
C ASP A 217 18.41 13.57 19.41
N ASP A 218 18.85 13.87 20.63
CA ASP A 218 18.90 12.93 21.75
C ASP A 218 17.58 12.85 22.55
N THR A 219 16.54 13.57 22.10
CA THR A 219 15.23 13.58 22.78
C THR A 219 14.64 12.16 22.82
N PRO A 220 14.15 11.70 23.98
CA PRO A 220 13.46 10.41 24.07
C PRO A 220 12.24 10.35 23.15
N VAL A 221 12.03 9.20 22.52
CA VAL A 221 10.88 8.96 21.65
C VAL A 221 9.67 8.62 22.54
N ASP A 222 8.97 9.64 22.98
CA ASP A 222 7.69 9.49 23.68
C ASP A 222 6.51 9.86 22.75
N LEU A 223 5.30 9.67 23.24
CA LEU A 223 4.09 9.99 22.47
C LEU A 223 3.94 11.49 22.21
N ALA A 224 4.41 12.35 23.13
CA ALA A 224 4.35 13.80 22.96
C ALA A 224 5.29 14.26 21.84
N TYR A 225 6.51 13.71 21.81
CA TYR A 225 7.47 13.93 20.71
C TYR A 225 6.88 13.54 19.36
N LEU A 226 6.37 12.32 19.22
CA LEU A 226 5.78 11.82 17.99
C LEU A 226 4.58 12.65 17.54
N PHE A 227 3.72 13.02 18.50
CA PHE A 227 2.57 13.86 18.22
C PHE A 227 2.98 15.26 17.70
N SER A 228 3.97 15.88 18.35
CA SER A 228 4.47 17.19 17.93
C SER A 228 5.15 17.16 16.56
N LYS A 229 6.03 16.18 16.32
CA LYS A 229 6.83 16.09 15.08
C LYS A 229 6.01 15.66 13.86
N VAL A 230 4.95 14.87 14.05
CA VAL A 230 4.16 14.30 12.96
C VAL A 230 2.80 14.98 12.85
N PHE A 231 1.97 14.89 13.89
CA PHE A 231 0.56 15.31 13.82
C PHE A 231 0.33 16.82 13.91
N ARG A 232 1.31 17.61 14.35
CA ARG A 232 1.26 19.09 14.35
C ARG A 232 2.12 19.74 13.27
N ASN A 233 2.89 18.96 12.52
CA ASN A 233 3.74 19.50 11.46
C ASN A 233 2.89 19.90 10.25
N PRO A 234 2.87 21.18 9.82
CA PRO A 234 2.04 21.64 8.71
C PRO A 234 2.41 20.98 7.37
N ILE A 235 3.68 20.62 7.17
CA ILE A 235 4.10 19.87 5.98
C ILE A 235 3.48 18.47 5.99
N MET A 236 3.56 17.77 7.13
CA MET A 236 2.97 16.44 7.30
C MET A 236 1.44 16.46 7.12
N LEU A 237 0.76 17.48 7.65
CA LEU A 237 -0.69 17.66 7.47
C LEU A 237 -1.06 17.89 6.00
N THR A 238 -0.25 18.69 5.27
CA THR A 238 -0.47 18.93 3.84
C THR A 238 -0.22 17.65 3.02
N LEU A 239 0.83 16.88 3.35
CA LEU A 239 1.09 15.58 2.73
C LEU A 239 -0.06 14.59 3.02
N ALA A 240 -0.57 14.55 4.25
CA ALA A 240 -1.69 13.70 4.62
C ALA A 240 -2.98 14.06 3.85
N ALA A 241 -3.27 15.35 3.67
CA ALA A 241 -4.39 15.79 2.87
C ALA A 241 -4.25 15.41 1.38
N ALA A 242 -3.03 15.45 0.82
CA ALA A 242 -2.75 14.95 -0.51
C ALA A 242 -2.90 13.42 -0.59
N GLU A 243 -2.40 12.68 0.41
CA GLU A 243 -2.56 11.22 0.49
C GLU A 243 -4.02 10.77 0.64
N PHE A 244 -4.88 11.58 1.28
CA PHE A 244 -6.32 11.34 1.24
C PHE A 244 -6.83 11.24 -0.21
N CYS A 245 -6.44 12.22 -1.04
CA CYS A 245 -6.81 12.21 -2.46
C CYS A 245 -6.23 10.98 -3.20
N THR A 246 -4.95 10.65 -2.95
CA THR A 246 -4.30 9.44 -3.51
C THR A 246 -5.08 8.19 -3.14
N GLY A 247 -5.51 8.06 -1.89
CA GLY A 247 -6.25 6.90 -1.39
C GLY A 247 -7.56 6.67 -2.12
N PHE A 248 -8.34 7.74 -2.31
CA PHE A 248 -9.60 7.67 -3.04
C PHE A 248 -9.40 7.25 -4.49
N VAL A 249 -8.41 7.85 -5.18
CA VAL A 249 -8.13 7.53 -6.59
C VAL A 249 -7.60 6.12 -6.74
N ARG A 250 -6.59 5.74 -5.92
CA ARG A 250 -5.96 4.42 -5.99
C ARG A 250 -6.98 3.30 -5.80
N GLN A 251 -7.74 3.35 -4.72
CA GLN A 251 -8.72 2.30 -4.44
C GLN A 251 -9.97 2.41 -5.31
N GLY A 252 -10.37 3.61 -5.71
CA GLY A 252 -11.45 3.81 -6.66
C GLY A 252 -11.18 3.17 -8.01
N LEU A 253 -9.91 3.16 -8.47
CA LEU A 253 -9.50 2.42 -9.65
C LEU A 253 -9.37 0.91 -9.35
N LEU A 254 -8.51 0.54 -8.37
CA LEU A 254 -8.11 -0.85 -8.15
C LEU A 254 -9.24 -1.76 -7.66
N LEU A 255 -10.24 -1.21 -7.00
CA LEU A 255 -11.36 -2.00 -6.49
C LEU A 255 -12.35 -2.38 -7.60
N TYR A 256 -12.49 -1.54 -8.64
CA TYR A 256 -13.56 -1.66 -9.61
C TYR A 256 -13.13 -1.89 -11.06
N TYR A 257 -11.83 -1.77 -11.40
CA TYR A 257 -11.40 -1.90 -12.80
C TYR A 257 -11.72 -3.26 -13.43
N THR A 258 -11.69 -4.33 -12.65
CA THR A 258 -12.01 -5.69 -13.16
C THR A 258 -13.46 -5.81 -13.54
N GLU A 259 -14.37 -5.25 -12.74
CA GLU A 259 -15.81 -5.22 -13.00
C GLU A 259 -16.13 -4.27 -14.16
N PHE A 260 -15.47 -3.11 -14.22
CA PHE A 260 -15.59 -2.17 -15.33
C PHE A 260 -15.21 -2.80 -16.67
N LEU A 261 -14.09 -3.52 -16.72
CA LEU A 261 -13.67 -4.22 -17.93
C LEU A 261 -14.67 -5.30 -18.36
N GLY A 262 -15.22 -6.05 -17.39
CA GLY A 262 -16.22 -7.08 -17.69
C GLY A 262 -17.56 -6.50 -18.13
N GLU A 263 -18.12 -5.58 -17.34
CA GLU A 263 -19.49 -5.10 -17.56
C GLU A 263 -19.61 -4.04 -18.69
N VAL A 264 -18.58 -3.22 -18.91
CA VAL A 264 -18.62 -2.16 -19.94
C VAL A 264 -17.99 -2.58 -21.26
N HIS A 265 -16.90 -3.35 -21.19
CA HIS A 265 -16.14 -3.72 -22.37
C HIS A 265 -16.25 -5.21 -22.74
N GLY A 266 -16.97 -6.04 -21.96
CA GLY A 266 -17.12 -7.48 -22.21
C GLY A 266 -15.82 -8.27 -22.10
N ILE A 267 -14.85 -7.78 -21.33
CA ILE A 267 -13.54 -8.41 -21.17
C ILE A 267 -13.61 -9.46 -20.07
N GLU A 268 -13.53 -10.73 -20.43
CA GLU A 268 -13.53 -11.83 -19.49
C GLU A 268 -12.20 -11.93 -18.70
N VAL A 269 -12.30 -12.35 -17.45
CA VAL A 269 -11.14 -12.65 -16.60
C VAL A 269 -10.33 -13.79 -17.24
N GLY A 270 -9.02 -13.60 -17.38
CA GLY A 270 -8.13 -14.55 -18.05
C GLY A 270 -7.91 -14.29 -19.52
N SER A 271 -8.68 -13.40 -20.16
CA SER A 271 -8.45 -12.99 -21.55
C SER A 271 -7.14 -12.20 -21.71
N THR A 272 -6.64 -12.09 -22.95
CA THR A 272 -5.42 -11.31 -23.26
C THR A 272 -5.55 -9.83 -22.84
N LEU A 273 -6.71 -9.21 -23.04
CA LEU A 273 -6.94 -7.82 -22.66
C LEU A 273 -7.04 -7.64 -21.14
N PHE A 274 -7.62 -8.61 -20.43
CA PHE A 274 -7.59 -8.62 -18.97
C PHE A 274 -6.17 -8.76 -18.44
N SER A 275 -5.37 -9.65 -19.03
CA SER A 275 -3.96 -9.85 -18.70
C SER A 275 -3.13 -8.59 -18.98
N LEU A 276 -3.42 -7.86 -20.06
CA LEU A 276 -2.80 -6.57 -20.38
C LEU A 276 -3.08 -5.53 -19.27
N ALA A 277 -4.33 -5.40 -18.82
CA ALA A 277 -4.69 -4.49 -17.74
C ALA A 277 -4.00 -4.88 -16.42
N SER A 278 -4.07 -6.14 -16.02
CA SER A 278 -3.51 -6.63 -14.74
C SER A 278 -1.99 -6.55 -14.71
N THR A 279 -1.32 -6.94 -15.82
CA THR A 279 0.14 -6.75 -15.98
C THR A 279 0.48 -5.26 -16.02
N GLY A 280 -0.35 -4.45 -16.69
CA GLY A 280 -0.22 -3.01 -16.74
C GLY A 280 -0.27 -2.36 -15.35
N VAL A 281 -1.15 -2.81 -14.47
CA VAL A 281 -1.19 -2.36 -13.05
C VAL A 281 0.14 -2.61 -12.36
N THR A 282 0.72 -3.80 -12.54
CA THR A 282 2.00 -4.17 -11.94
C THR A 282 3.18 -3.37 -12.52
N VAL A 283 3.31 -3.40 -13.85
CA VAL A 283 4.40 -2.69 -14.55
C VAL A 283 4.28 -1.18 -14.34
N GLY A 284 3.05 -0.66 -14.40
CA GLY A 284 2.77 0.74 -14.11
C GLY A 284 3.15 1.14 -12.69
N GLY A 285 2.85 0.29 -11.71
CA GLY A 285 3.25 0.53 -10.31
C GLY A 285 4.77 0.59 -10.13
N ILE A 286 5.50 -0.35 -10.72
CA ILE A 286 6.97 -0.38 -10.70
C ILE A 286 7.54 0.83 -11.42
N ALA A 287 7.12 1.07 -12.66
CA ALA A 287 7.61 2.18 -13.47
C ALA A 287 7.29 3.53 -12.82
N GLY A 288 6.10 3.67 -12.23
CA GLY A 288 5.67 4.89 -11.54
C GLY A 288 6.55 5.24 -10.35
N GLY A 289 6.83 4.28 -9.47
CA GLY A 289 7.72 4.49 -8.34
C GLY A 289 9.13 4.90 -8.74
N LEU A 290 9.72 4.17 -9.71
CA LEU A 290 11.05 4.46 -10.23
C LEU A 290 11.11 5.81 -10.95
N LEU A 291 10.17 6.09 -11.84
CA LEU A 291 10.11 7.32 -12.62
C LEU A 291 9.90 8.54 -11.72
N CYS A 292 8.99 8.45 -10.77
CA CYS A 292 8.71 9.52 -9.83
C CYS A 292 9.94 9.85 -8.96
N GLY A 293 10.62 8.81 -8.43
CA GLY A 293 11.86 8.95 -7.68
C GLY A 293 12.99 9.58 -8.52
N TRP A 294 13.21 9.04 -9.72
CA TRP A 294 14.23 9.56 -10.65
C TRP A 294 13.98 11.02 -11.04
N MET A 295 12.74 11.37 -11.40
CA MET A 295 12.37 12.75 -11.72
C MET A 295 12.59 13.69 -10.53
N SER A 296 12.20 13.26 -9.32
CA SER A 296 12.41 14.05 -8.11
C SER A 296 13.88 14.37 -7.88
N ASP A 297 14.75 13.36 -7.99
CA ASP A 297 16.16 13.53 -7.66
C ASP A 297 16.95 14.24 -8.76
N ARG A 298 16.67 13.95 -10.03
CA ARG A 298 17.43 14.50 -11.18
C ARG A 298 16.88 15.83 -11.68
N LEU A 299 15.55 15.97 -11.82
CA LEU A 299 14.96 17.15 -12.44
C LEU A 299 14.62 18.24 -11.39
N PHE A 300 14.28 17.82 -10.18
CA PHE A 300 13.78 18.75 -9.16
C PHE A 300 14.64 18.82 -7.89
N GLN A 301 15.88 18.32 -7.93
CA GLN A 301 16.84 18.42 -6.81
C GLN A 301 16.25 17.88 -5.48
N SER A 302 15.62 16.71 -5.54
CA SER A 302 14.93 16.04 -4.41
C SER A 302 13.76 16.83 -3.80
N ARG A 303 13.19 17.79 -4.54
CA ARG A 303 11.91 18.40 -4.20
C ARG A 303 10.79 17.46 -4.59
N ARG A 304 10.06 16.96 -3.61
CA ARG A 304 9.05 15.91 -3.80
C ARG A 304 7.75 16.46 -4.42
N ALA A 305 7.34 17.65 -4.02
CA ALA A 305 6.05 18.23 -4.41
C ALA A 305 5.89 18.52 -5.91
N PRO A 306 6.91 19.08 -6.65
CA PRO A 306 6.76 19.32 -8.08
C PRO A 306 6.46 18.07 -8.90
N VAL A 307 7.12 16.95 -8.57
CA VAL A 307 6.91 15.68 -9.28
C VAL A 307 5.55 15.10 -8.93
N ALA A 308 5.17 15.11 -7.65
CA ALA A 308 3.86 14.65 -7.21
C ALA A 308 2.74 15.42 -7.92
N LEU A 309 2.88 16.76 -8.10
CA LEU A 309 1.93 17.57 -8.85
C LEU A 309 1.79 17.10 -10.29
N LEU A 310 2.91 16.91 -11.01
CA LEU A 310 2.88 16.42 -12.39
C LEU A 310 2.20 15.06 -12.50
N PHE A 311 2.44 14.19 -11.53
CA PHE A 311 1.83 12.86 -11.50
C PHE A 311 0.33 12.93 -11.19
N TYR A 312 -0.13 13.82 -10.31
CA TYR A 312 -1.57 14.05 -10.10
C TYR A 312 -2.27 14.55 -11.37
N LEU A 313 -1.64 15.44 -12.14
CA LEU A 313 -2.19 15.91 -13.42
C LEU A 313 -2.21 14.79 -14.47
N GLY A 314 -1.13 14.00 -14.58
CA GLY A 314 -1.08 12.82 -15.45
C GLY A 314 -2.15 11.78 -15.09
N GLN A 315 -2.39 11.56 -13.81
CA GLN A 315 -3.45 10.70 -13.27
C GLN A 315 -4.85 11.21 -13.67
N ALA A 316 -5.13 12.51 -13.51
CA ALA A 316 -6.41 13.09 -13.91
C ALA A 316 -6.66 12.93 -15.42
N LEU A 317 -5.63 13.20 -16.24
CA LEU A 317 -5.71 13.08 -17.70
C LEU A 317 -5.93 11.63 -18.16
N SER A 318 -5.19 10.68 -17.59
CA SER A 318 -5.33 9.26 -17.93
C SER A 318 -6.68 8.69 -17.52
N LEU A 319 -7.21 9.09 -16.35
CA LEU A 319 -8.56 8.71 -15.90
C LEU A 319 -9.66 9.35 -16.76
N PHE A 320 -9.46 10.58 -17.21
CA PHE A 320 -10.38 11.21 -18.16
C PHE A 320 -10.42 10.44 -19.49
N ALA A 321 -9.24 10.10 -20.05
CA ALA A 321 -9.16 9.29 -21.26
C ALA A 321 -9.81 7.90 -21.08
N LEU A 322 -9.64 7.28 -19.89
CA LEU A 322 -10.31 6.01 -19.54
C LEU A 322 -11.85 6.15 -19.55
N GLY A 323 -12.37 7.25 -19.02
CA GLY A 323 -13.81 7.49 -18.92
C GLY A 323 -14.52 7.71 -20.26
N ILE A 324 -13.81 8.22 -21.27
CA ILE A 324 -14.39 8.50 -22.59
C ILE A 324 -14.09 7.43 -23.66
N THR A 325 -13.17 6.50 -23.38
CA THR A 325 -12.79 5.47 -24.39
C THR A 325 -13.86 4.43 -24.55
N ARG A 326 -14.11 4.04 -25.80
CA ARG A 326 -14.99 2.91 -26.19
C ARG A 326 -14.21 1.68 -26.61
N SER A 327 -12.90 1.79 -26.78
CA SER A 327 -12.04 0.70 -27.18
C SER A 327 -11.63 -0.15 -25.97
N ALA A 328 -11.95 -1.44 -26.00
CA ALA A 328 -11.57 -2.41 -24.96
C ALA A 328 -10.06 -2.48 -24.76
N ALA A 329 -9.29 -2.51 -25.86
CA ALA A 329 -7.83 -2.55 -25.80
C ALA A 329 -7.24 -1.27 -25.20
N LEU A 330 -7.77 -0.09 -25.58
CA LEU A 330 -7.33 1.18 -25.01
C LEU A 330 -7.70 1.30 -23.54
N ALA A 331 -8.89 0.85 -23.12
CA ALA A 331 -9.29 0.82 -21.72
C ALA A 331 -8.32 -0.03 -20.86
N SER A 332 -8.00 -1.24 -21.33
CA SER A 332 -7.03 -2.13 -20.68
C SER A 332 -5.64 -1.47 -20.54
N GLY A 333 -5.15 -0.82 -21.59
CA GLY A 333 -3.87 -0.10 -21.56
C GLY A 333 -3.88 1.13 -20.65
N LEU A 334 -4.98 1.92 -20.65
CA LEU A 334 -5.14 3.12 -19.82
C LEU A 334 -5.20 2.80 -18.33
N ILE A 335 -5.75 1.66 -17.91
CA ILE A 335 -5.73 1.21 -16.53
C ILE A 335 -4.28 1.06 -16.05
N GLY A 336 -3.45 0.33 -16.80
CA GLY A 336 -2.02 0.18 -16.48
C GLY A 336 -1.27 1.51 -16.53
N PHE A 337 -1.54 2.35 -17.53
CA PHE A 337 -0.92 3.66 -17.67
C PHE A 337 -1.27 4.61 -16.51
N SER A 338 -2.53 4.60 -16.05
CA SER A 338 -2.96 5.37 -14.87
C SER A 338 -2.21 4.94 -13.61
N CYS A 339 -1.88 3.66 -13.49
CA CYS A 339 -1.16 3.13 -12.34
C CYS A 339 0.28 3.67 -12.22
N ILE A 340 0.91 4.09 -13.33
CA ILE A 340 2.21 4.80 -13.29
C ILE A 340 2.11 6.03 -12.39
N PHE A 341 1.12 6.85 -12.62
CA PHE A 341 0.93 8.09 -11.86
C PHE A 341 0.46 7.84 -10.44
N ILE A 342 -0.50 6.92 -10.26
CA ILE A 342 -1.11 6.60 -8.96
C ILE A 342 -0.08 6.04 -7.98
N PHE A 343 0.66 5.03 -8.39
CA PHE A 343 1.68 4.41 -7.52
C PHE A 343 2.92 5.28 -7.38
N GLY A 344 3.24 6.11 -8.39
CA GLY A 344 4.33 7.08 -8.30
C GLY A 344 4.06 8.13 -7.21
N VAL A 345 2.86 8.71 -7.17
CA VAL A 345 2.47 9.65 -6.09
C VAL A 345 2.48 8.95 -4.74
N HIS A 346 1.83 7.81 -4.63
CA HIS A 346 1.77 7.06 -3.37
C HIS A 346 3.16 6.71 -2.82
N GLY A 347 4.02 6.11 -3.64
CA GLY A 347 5.38 5.77 -3.21
C GLY A 347 6.24 6.98 -2.83
N MET A 348 6.01 8.12 -3.51
CA MET A 348 6.71 9.38 -3.19
C MET A 348 6.25 9.97 -1.87
N LEU A 349 4.94 10.07 -1.63
CA LEU A 349 4.40 10.75 -0.46
C LEU A 349 4.47 9.85 0.79
N SER A 350 3.94 8.64 0.71
CA SER A 350 3.90 7.71 1.84
C SER A 350 5.26 7.09 2.16
N GLY A 351 6.06 6.76 1.13
CA GLY A 351 7.37 6.14 1.31
C GLY A 351 8.49 7.15 1.59
N THR A 352 8.76 8.04 0.63
CA THR A 352 9.95 8.89 0.68
C THR A 352 9.75 10.13 1.54
N ALA A 353 8.65 10.88 1.31
CA ALA A 353 8.42 12.12 2.05
C ALA A 353 8.14 11.86 3.54
N SER A 354 7.48 10.75 3.90
CA SER A 354 7.27 10.37 5.29
C SER A 354 8.60 10.17 6.04
N ALA A 355 9.55 9.49 5.41
CA ALA A 355 10.88 9.27 5.98
C ALA A 355 11.72 10.56 6.02
N ASP A 356 11.62 11.40 4.98
CA ASP A 356 12.37 12.67 4.89
C ASP A 356 11.95 13.67 5.97
N PHE A 357 10.64 13.80 6.22
CA PHE A 357 10.08 14.79 7.16
C PHE A 357 9.81 14.22 8.56
N GLY A 358 9.63 12.91 8.70
CA GLY A 358 9.49 12.21 9.99
C GLY A 358 10.81 11.90 10.67
N GLY A 359 11.88 11.68 9.90
CA GLY A 359 13.18 11.23 10.38
C GLY A 359 13.15 9.79 10.94
N LYS A 360 14.33 9.23 11.24
CA LYS A 360 14.52 7.85 11.74
C LYS A 360 13.70 7.54 13.00
N LYS A 361 13.59 8.50 13.91
CA LYS A 361 12.89 8.33 15.20
C LYS A 361 11.38 8.21 15.05
N ALA A 362 10.78 8.95 14.09
CA ALA A 362 9.33 9.02 13.88
C ALA A 362 8.89 8.46 12.51
N ALA A 363 9.74 7.68 11.84
CA ALA A 363 9.49 7.18 10.49
C ALA A 363 8.22 6.34 10.39
N ALA A 364 7.99 5.41 11.33
CA ALA A 364 6.79 4.58 11.34
C ALA A 364 5.54 5.41 11.67
N SER A 365 5.62 6.36 12.62
CA SER A 365 4.50 7.25 12.94
C SER A 365 4.14 8.16 11.77
N ALA A 366 5.13 8.71 11.06
CA ALA A 366 4.92 9.54 9.87
C ALA A 366 4.26 8.73 8.74
N THR A 367 4.78 7.55 8.43
CA THR A 367 4.19 6.64 7.45
C THR A 367 2.79 6.23 7.86
N GLY A 368 2.60 5.89 9.15
CA GLY A 368 1.29 5.51 9.69
C GLY A 368 0.24 6.61 9.56
N MET A 369 0.61 7.86 9.78
CA MET A 369 -0.29 9.00 9.56
C MET A 369 -0.69 9.14 8.09
N LEU A 370 0.28 9.10 7.16
CA LEU A 370 0.00 9.28 5.74
C LEU A 370 -0.83 8.11 5.18
N ASP A 371 -0.43 6.89 5.44
CA ASP A 371 -1.16 5.69 5.05
C ASP A 371 -2.54 5.62 5.71
N GLY A 372 -2.64 5.99 6.99
CA GLY A 372 -3.90 5.99 7.71
C GLY A 372 -4.93 6.92 7.04
N VAL A 373 -4.55 8.16 6.77
CA VAL A 373 -5.41 9.13 6.09
C VAL A 373 -5.76 8.66 4.67
N GLN A 374 -4.82 8.06 3.96
CA GLN A 374 -5.06 7.45 2.66
C GLN A 374 -6.12 6.34 2.70
N TYR A 375 -6.03 5.45 3.69
CA TYR A 375 -6.99 4.35 3.82
C TYR A 375 -8.35 4.81 4.37
N VAL A 376 -8.45 5.92 5.09
CA VAL A 376 -9.73 6.56 5.40
C VAL A 376 -10.47 6.89 4.10
N ALA A 377 -9.79 7.56 3.16
CA ALA A 377 -10.34 7.86 1.84
C ALA A 377 -10.70 6.59 1.05
N SER A 378 -9.84 5.56 1.12
CA SER A 378 -10.07 4.26 0.50
C SER A 378 -11.35 3.59 0.98
N GLY A 379 -11.71 3.75 2.27
CA GLY A 379 -12.93 3.21 2.84
C GLY A 379 -14.19 3.78 2.19
N PHE A 380 -14.19 5.06 1.81
CA PHE A 380 -15.31 5.65 1.09
C PHE A 380 -15.50 5.09 -0.32
N THR A 381 -14.46 4.52 -0.94
CA THR A 381 -14.60 3.87 -2.25
C THR A 381 -15.33 2.52 -2.17
N GLY A 382 -15.24 1.79 -1.07
CA GLY A 382 -15.94 0.53 -0.89
C GLY A 382 -17.45 0.69 -0.96
N PHE A 383 -18.04 1.22 0.08
CA PHE A 383 -19.49 1.43 0.15
C PHE A 383 -19.95 2.60 -0.72
N GLY A 384 -19.29 3.77 -0.62
CA GLY A 384 -19.75 5.01 -1.26
C GLY A 384 -19.73 4.94 -2.79
N LEU A 385 -18.57 4.59 -3.38
CA LEU A 385 -18.47 4.45 -4.83
C LEU A 385 -19.29 3.24 -5.32
N GLY A 386 -19.36 2.15 -4.55
CA GLY A 386 -20.23 1.01 -4.84
C GLY A 386 -21.71 1.40 -4.94
N TRP A 387 -22.18 2.25 -4.03
CA TRP A 387 -23.55 2.79 -4.08
C TRP A 387 -23.78 3.71 -5.29
N ILE A 388 -22.81 4.58 -5.59
CA ILE A 388 -22.83 5.45 -6.78
C ILE A 388 -22.95 4.60 -8.06
N LEU A 389 -22.11 3.58 -8.19
CA LEU A 389 -22.11 2.70 -9.37
C LEU A 389 -23.40 1.89 -9.49
N LYS A 390 -23.98 1.44 -8.38
CA LYS A 390 -25.28 0.78 -8.36
C LYS A 390 -26.40 1.70 -8.85
N THR A 391 -26.34 3.00 -8.50
CA THR A 391 -27.43 3.96 -8.76
C THR A 391 -27.32 4.62 -10.14
N TRP A 392 -26.12 5.04 -10.55
CA TRP A 392 -25.87 5.82 -11.76
C TRP A 392 -25.05 5.10 -12.83
N GLY A 393 -24.60 3.87 -12.56
CA GLY A 393 -23.83 3.04 -13.49
C GLY A 393 -22.40 3.53 -13.70
N TRP A 394 -21.73 2.94 -14.69
CA TRP A 394 -20.30 3.14 -14.96
C TRP A 394 -19.95 4.50 -15.57
N GLY A 395 -20.92 5.20 -16.17
CA GLY A 395 -20.67 6.50 -16.82
C GLY A 395 -20.15 7.59 -15.89
N VAL A 396 -20.38 7.47 -14.58
CA VAL A 396 -19.92 8.43 -13.57
C VAL A 396 -18.65 7.97 -12.83
N TRP A 397 -18.15 6.76 -13.07
CA TRP A 397 -17.05 6.17 -12.31
C TRP A 397 -15.80 7.05 -12.26
N THR A 398 -15.20 7.33 -13.43
CA THR A 398 -14.00 8.15 -13.51
C THR A 398 -14.28 9.61 -13.15
N ALA A 399 -15.49 10.12 -13.46
CA ALA A 399 -15.90 11.47 -13.09
C ALA A 399 -15.94 11.69 -11.56
N CYS A 400 -16.23 10.65 -10.77
CA CYS A 400 -16.17 10.70 -9.31
C CYS A 400 -14.73 10.66 -8.77
N ILE A 401 -13.80 10.07 -9.52
CA ILE A 401 -12.40 9.89 -9.09
C ILE A 401 -11.52 11.10 -9.46
N ILE A 402 -11.70 11.66 -10.66
CA ILE A 402 -10.90 12.76 -11.21
C ILE A 402 -10.80 13.98 -10.28
N PRO A 403 -11.90 14.47 -9.63
CA PRO A 403 -11.82 15.62 -8.72
C PRO A 403 -10.79 15.47 -7.61
N PHE A 404 -10.57 14.24 -7.10
CA PHE A 404 -9.56 13.98 -6.08
C PHE A 404 -8.14 14.09 -6.64
N SER A 405 -7.91 13.72 -7.91
CA SER A 405 -6.60 13.95 -8.56
C SER A 405 -6.30 15.44 -8.68
N ILE A 406 -7.27 16.24 -9.08
CA ILE A 406 -7.14 17.70 -9.21
C ILE A 406 -6.92 18.34 -7.83
N LEU A 407 -7.71 17.94 -6.82
CA LEU A 407 -7.57 18.44 -5.47
C LEU A 407 -6.19 18.08 -4.87
N GLY A 408 -5.71 16.85 -5.09
CA GLY A 408 -4.37 16.43 -4.69
C GLY A 408 -3.28 17.31 -5.32
N ALA A 409 -3.38 17.61 -6.62
CA ALA A 409 -2.48 18.52 -7.30
C ALA A 409 -2.48 19.94 -6.67
N LEU A 410 -3.66 20.48 -6.37
CA LEU A 410 -3.81 21.79 -5.73
C LEU A 410 -3.21 21.81 -4.31
N ILE A 411 -3.43 20.76 -3.52
CA ILE A 411 -2.90 20.66 -2.17
C ILE A 411 -1.38 20.58 -2.19
N ILE A 412 -0.82 19.67 -3.01
CA ILE A 412 0.63 19.44 -3.03
C ILE A 412 1.41 20.64 -3.62
N SER A 413 0.77 21.46 -4.46
CA SER A 413 1.37 22.68 -5.01
C SER A 413 1.83 23.66 -3.94
N ARG A 414 1.17 23.67 -2.76
CA ARG A 414 1.57 24.50 -1.61
C ARG A 414 2.96 24.17 -1.06
N LEU A 415 3.42 22.94 -1.31
CA LEU A 415 4.74 22.47 -0.88
C LEU A 415 5.79 22.55 -2.00
N TRP A 416 5.56 23.31 -3.07
CA TRP A 416 6.44 23.40 -4.24
C TRP A 416 7.91 23.64 -3.89
N ASN A 417 8.17 24.50 -2.90
CA ASN A 417 9.51 24.86 -2.45
C ASN A 417 9.98 24.11 -1.20
N ALA A 418 9.16 23.20 -0.67
CA ALA A 418 9.53 22.43 0.51
C ALA A 418 10.73 21.51 0.16
N ARG A 419 11.75 21.57 1.01
CA ARG A 419 12.91 20.67 0.94
C ARG A 419 13.01 19.94 2.26
N PRO A 420 13.44 18.66 2.26
CA PRO A 420 13.95 18.04 3.48
C PRO A 420 15.04 18.98 4.03
N ARG A 421 14.99 19.34 5.32
CA ARG A 421 16.06 20.15 5.89
C ARG A 421 17.35 19.37 5.73
N PRO A 422 18.43 19.96 5.19
CA PRO A 422 19.73 19.35 5.32
C PRO A 422 20.02 19.21 6.80
N ALA A 423 20.43 18.00 7.22
CA ALA A 423 20.93 17.74 8.55
C ALA A 423 22.18 18.59 8.83
#